data_73931163384124ec3b96b736d9e126bb
#
_entry.id   73931163384124ec3b96b736d9e126bb
#
_cell.length_a   1.000
_cell.length_b   1.000
_cell.length_c   1.000
_cell.angle_alpha   90.00
_cell.angle_beta   90.00
_cell.angle_gamma   90.00
#
_symmetry.space_group_name_H-M   'P 1'
#
loop_
_entity.id
_entity.type
_entity.pdbx_description
1 polymer ?
#
loop_
_entity_poly.entity_id
_entity_poly.type
_entity_poly.pdbx_seq_one_letter_code
_entity_poly.pdbx_strand_id
1 'polypeptide(L)'
;MTVPADRPREAFVIGAGLAGLPASVELARAGIRVKLAESAPRAGGRCRSYHDQQLGQTIDNGNHFTFSGNQAVRHYLETTGGFAGLQGPAHADFAFHDLADATRWVLSV
;
A
#
# COMPACT_ATOMS: atom_id res chain seq x y z
N MET A 1 10.83 -32.30 14.92
CA MET A 1 9.93 -31.77 15.96
C MET A 1 8.58 -31.53 15.28
N THR A 2 7.65 -32.47 15.41
CA THR A 2 6.32 -32.41 14.78
C THR A 2 5.41 -31.52 15.64
N VAL A 3 4.95 -30.43 15.08
CA VAL A 3 3.93 -29.58 15.73
C VAL A 3 2.62 -30.36 15.76
N PRO A 4 1.95 -30.51 16.92
CA PRO A 4 0.65 -31.18 17.00
C PRO A 4 -0.36 -30.51 16.08
N ALA A 5 -1.12 -31.29 15.32
CA ALA A 5 -2.10 -30.81 14.32
C ALA A 5 -3.32 -30.05 14.91
N ASP A 6 -3.45 -30.01 16.21
CA ASP A 6 -4.67 -29.52 16.92
C ASP A 6 -4.49 -28.15 17.61
N ARG A 7 -3.40 -27.44 17.38
CA ARG A 7 -3.27 -26.06 17.89
C ARG A 7 -3.63 -25.08 16.77
N PRO A 8 -4.53 -24.11 17.02
CA PRO A 8 -4.79 -23.05 16.08
C PRO A 8 -3.46 -22.34 15.77
N ARG A 9 -3.12 -22.29 14.48
CA ARG A 9 -1.91 -21.59 14.04
C ARG A 9 -2.10 -20.11 14.34
N GLU A 10 -1.12 -19.55 15.05
CA GLU A 10 -1.07 -18.11 15.36
C GLU A 10 0.15 -17.46 14.70
N ALA A 11 -0.02 -16.25 14.20
CA ALA A 11 1.07 -15.41 13.69
C ALA A 11 1.02 -14.04 14.34
N PHE A 12 2.19 -13.51 14.69
CA PHE A 12 2.35 -12.12 15.11
C PHE A 12 2.96 -11.33 13.96
N VAL A 13 2.31 -10.25 13.57
CA VAL A 13 2.81 -9.32 12.58
C VAL A 13 3.09 -7.99 13.26
N ILE A 14 4.30 -7.47 13.10
CA ILE A 14 4.74 -6.22 13.71
C ILE A 14 4.83 -5.17 12.61
N GLY A 15 4.03 -4.11 12.76
CA GLY A 15 3.91 -3.01 11.82
C GLY A 15 2.75 -3.19 10.84
N ALA A 16 1.83 -2.23 10.86
CA ALA A 16 0.66 -2.18 9.98
C ALA A 16 0.88 -1.24 8.76
N GLY A 17 2.06 -1.30 8.17
CA GLY A 17 2.36 -0.66 6.88
C GLY A 17 2.03 -1.55 5.70
N LEU A 18 2.49 -1.15 4.49
CA LEU A 18 2.24 -1.86 3.23
C LEU A 18 2.83 -3.28 3.15
N ALA A 19 3.66 -3.69 4.08
CA ALA A 19 4.14 -5.07 4.16
C ALA A 19 3.31 -5.88 5.15
N GLY A 20 3.05 -5.32 6.35
CA GLY A 20 2.36 -6.05 7.41
C GLY A 20 0.88 -6.24 7.16
N LEU A 21 0.20 -5.25 6.58
CA LEU A 21 -1.23 -5.36 6.27
C LEU A 21 -1.53 -6.48 5.26
N PRO A 22 -0.89 -6.53 4.07
CA PRO A 22 -1.10 -7.63 3.13
C PRO A 22 -0.71 -8.99 3.70
N ALA A 23 0.42 -9.07 4.41
CA ALA A 23 0.82 -10.32 5.07
C ALA A 23 -0.24 -10.80 6.06
N SER A 24 -0.81 -9.90 6.85
CA SER A 24 -1.88 -10.22 7.81
C SER A 24 -3.13 -10.73 7.11
N VAL A 25 -3.52 -10.12 5.98
CA VAL A 25 -4.67 -10.54 5.18
C VAL A 25 -4.46 -11.94 4.61
N GLU A 26 -3.31 -12.20 4.01
CA GLU A 26 -3.02 -13.52 3.42
C GLU A 26 -2.92 -14.63 4.48
N LEU A 27 -2.30 -14.36 5.61
CA LEU A 27 -2.25 -15.30 6.73
C LEU A 27 -3.66 -15.61 7.27
N ALA A 28 -4.50 -14.58 7.42
CA ALA A 28 -5.88 -14.76 7.89
C ALA A 28 -6.71 -15.57 6.89
N ARG A 29 -6.54 -15.33 5.60
CA ARG A 29 -7.18 -16.13 4.52
C ARG A 29 -6.74 -17.58 4.51
N ALA A 30 -5.49 -17.83 4.91
CA ALA A 30 -4.96 -19.18 5.10
C ALA A 30 -5.45 -19.86 6.41
N GLY A 31 -6.38 -19.26 7.14
CA GLY A 31 -6.92 -19.80 8.38
C GLY A 31 -5.99 -19.66 9.59
N ILE A 32 -5.02 -18.77 9.51
CA ILE A 32 -4.10 -18.49 10.61
C ILE A 32 -4.66 -17.33 11.44
N ARG A 33 -4.68 -17.49 12.77
CA ARG A 33 -5.04 -16.38 13.66
C ARG A 33 -3.92 -15.36 13.68
N VAL A 34 -4.21 -14.14 13.24
CA VAL A 34 -3.21 -13.07 13.17
C VAL A 34 -3.39 -12.08 14.30
N LYS A 35 -2.28 -11.75 14.95
CA LYS A 35 -2.17 -10.62 15.87
C LYS A 35 -1.26 -9.57 15.24
N LEU A 36 -1.84 -8.45 14.87
CA LEU A 36 -1.14 -7.33 14.24
C LEU A 36 -0.90 -6.25 15.30
N ALA A 37 0.37 -5.87 15.48
CA ALA A 37 0.78 -4.78 16.36
C ALA A 37 1.31 -3.59 15.54
N GLU A 38 0.86 -2.39 15.88
CA GLU A 38 1.30 -1.13 15.27
C GLU A 38 1.59 -0.11 16.36
N SER A 39 2.71 0.59 16.25
CA SER A 39 3.12 1.63 17.20
C SER A 39 2.40 2.96 16.99
N ALA A 40 2.00 3.24 15.76
CA ALA A 40 1.24 4.45 15.44
C ALA A 40 -0.25 4.25 15.75
N PRO A 41 -1.01 5.34 15.99
CA PRO A 41 -2.44 5.26 16.28
C PRO A 41 -3.30 4.82 15.08
N ARG A 42 -2.71 4.70 13.89
CA ARG A 42 -3.38 4.30 12.65
C ARG A 42 -2.51 3.38 11.82
N ALA A 43 -3.14 2.44 11.13
CA ALA A 43 -2.50 1.62 10.10
C ALA A 43 -2.19 2.43 8.84
N GLY A 44 -1.37 1.87 7.94
CA GLY A 44 -0.98 2.44 6.66
C GLY A 44 0.50 2.82 6.57
N GLY A 45 1.15 3.04 7.71
CA GLY A 45 2.55 3.43 7.75
C GLY A 45 2.80 4.77 7.04
N ARG A 46 3.66 4.78 6.01
CA ARG A 46 3.93 5.95 5.18
C ARG A 46 2.84 6.25 4.14
N CYS A 47 2.05 5.24 3.74
CA CYS A 47 0.88 5.43 2.87
C CYS A 47 -0.32 5.86 3.70
N ARG A 48 -0.39 7.14 4.01
CA ARG A 48 -1.48 7.72 4.78
C ARG A 48 -1.81 9.13 4.30
N SER A 49 -3.07 9.49 4.41
CA SER A 49 -3.53 10.86 4.30
C SER A 49 -3.74 11.46 5.68
N TYR A 50 -3.58 12.75 5.83
CA TYR A 50 -3.84 13.47 7.06
C TYR A 50 -4.36 14.89 6.75
N HIS A 51 -5.07 15.46 7.71
CA HIS A 51 -5.52 16.84 7.60
C HIS A 51 -4.39 17.78 7.97
N ASP A 52 -3.97 18.61 7.02
CA ASP A 52 -3.00 19.68 7.26
C ASP A 52 -3.72 20.94 7.71
N GLN A 53 -3.42 21.39 8.93
CA GLN A 53 -4.07 22.55 9.53
C GLN A 53 -3.68 23.88 8.85
N GLN A 54 -2.47 23.96 8.29
CA GLN A 54 -2.00 25.17 7.62
C GLN A 54 -2.66 25.33 6.25
N LEU A 55 -2.83 24.24 5.54
CA LEU A 55 -3.50 24.21 4.23
C LEU A 55 -5.01 24.13 4.32
N GLY A 56 -5.54 23.74 5.48
CA GLY A 56 -6.98 23.55 5.69
C GLY A 56 -7.59 22.41 4.86
N GLN A 57 -6.78 21.43 4.43
CA GLN A 57 -7.22 20.35 3.58
C GLN A 57 -6.54 19.02 3.94
N THR A 58 -7.15 17.91 3.48
CA THR A 58 -6.53 16.58 3.61
C THR A 58 -5.54 16.38 2.48
N ILE A 59 -4.32 16.01 2.85
CA ILE A 59 -3.22 15.74 1.93
C ILE A 59 -2.64 14.35 2.18
N ASP A 60 -2.00 13.78 1.19
CA ASP A 60 -1.24 12.55 1.32
C ASP A 60 0.17 12.81 1.86
N ASN A 61 0.70 11.84 2.58
CA ASN A 61 2.07 11.84 3.05
C ASN A 61 3.04 11.52 1.90
N GLY A 62 3.06 12.38 0.90
CA GLY A 62 3.78 12.20 -0.36
C GLY A 62 2.88 11.59 -1.45
N ASN A 63 3.36 11.64 -2.68
CA ASN A 63 2.65 11.10 -3.82
C ASN A 63 2.65 9.57 -3.78
N HIS A 64 1.48 8.97 -3.75
CA HIS A 64 1.29 7.53 -3.80
C HIS A 64 0.55 7.16 -5.08
N PHE A 65 1.24 6.44 -5.93
CA PHE A 65 0.61 5.87 -7.12
C PHE A 65 1.08 4.44 -7.32
N THR A 66 0.28 3.65 -8.00
CA THR A 66 0.59 2.28 -8.37
C THR A 66 0.41 2.10 -9.87
N PHE A 67 1.29 1.33 -10.46
CA PHE A 67 1.15 0.93 -11.86
C PHE A 67 0.19 -0.24 -12.00
N SER A 68 -0.54 -0.29 -13.10
CA SER A 68 -1.49 -1.38 -13.43
C SER A 68 -0.85 -2.77 -13.42
N GLY A 69 0.44 -2.86 -13.73
CA GLY A 69 1.21 -4.10 -13.69
C GLY A 69 1.61 -4.59 -12.29
N ASN A 70 1.35 -3.82 -11.23
CA ASN A 70 1.65 -4.26 -9.87
C ASN A 70 0.54 -5.20 -9.34
N GLN A 71 0.66 -6.47 -9.73
CA GLN A 71 -0.34 -7.50 -9.41
C GLN A 71 -0.51 -7.74 -7.91
N ALA A 72 0.55 -7.60 -7.11
CA ALA A 72 0.48 -7.81 -5.67
C ALA A 72 -0.37 -6.73 -4.98
N VAL A 73 -0.19 -5.46 -5.35
CA VAL A 73 -1.01 -4.34 -4.86
C VAL A 73 -2.46 -4.50 -5.32
N ARG A 74 -2.65 -4.84 -6.57
CA ARG A 74 -3.97 -5.08 -7.15
C ARG A 74 -4.71 -6.18 -6.40
N HIS A 75 -4.08 -7.33 -6.21
CA HIS A 75 -4.66 -8.46 -5.46
C HIS A 75 -5.05 -8.06 -4.03
N TYR A 76 -4.19 -7.32 -3.33
CA TYR A 76 -4.48 -6.84 -1.98
C TYR A 76 -5.69 -5.90 -1.96
N LEU A 77 -5.75 -4.94 -2.87
CA LEU A 77 -6.85 -3.98 -2.96
C LEU A 77 -8.18 -4.64 -3.36
N GLU A 78 -8.15 -5.60 -4.27
CA GLU A 78 -9.33 -6.38 -4.64
C GLU A 78 -9.83 -7.21 -3.44
N THR A 79 -8.91 -7.84 -2.72
CA THR A 79 -9.22 -8.66 -1.54
C THR A 79 -9.84 -7.84 -0.41
N THR A 80 -9.39 -6.61 -0.21
CA THR A 80 -9.85 -5.72 0.87
C THR A 80 -10.98 -4.78 0.45
N GLY A 81 -11.39 -4.79 -0.81
CA GLY A 81 -12.40 -3.89 -1.36
C GLY A 81 -11.89 -2.45 -1.58
N GLY A 82 -10.59 -2.22 -1.45
CA GLY A 82 -9.99 -0.89 -1.61
C GLY A 82 -9.79 -0.45 -3.07
N PHE A 83 -10.00 -1.34 -4.03
CA PHE A 83 -9.72 -1.06 -5.44
C PHE A 83 -10.57 0.09 -6.00
N ALA A 84 -11.81 0.21 -5.57
CA ALA A 84 -12.71 1.28 -6.01
C ALA A 84 -12.28 2.69 -5.56
N GLY A 85 -11.39 2.78 -4.57
CA GLY A 85 -10.80 4.04 -4.12
C GLY A 85 -9.64 4.55 -4.98
N LEU A 86 -9.13 3.73 -5.91
CA LEU A 86 -8.09 4.15 -6.83
C LEU A 86 -8.70 4.93 -8.01
N GLN A 87 -8.16 6.11 -8.26
CA GLN A 87 -8.50 6.93 -9.41
C GLN A 87 -7.22 7.32 -10.12
N GLY A 88 -7.26 7.35 -11.44
CA GLY A 88 -6.11 7.74 -12.25
C GLY A 88 -6.46 7.87 -13.73
N PRO A 89 -5.59 8.51 -14.50
CA PRO A 89 -5.71 8.56 -15.94
C PRO A 89 -5.46 7.18 -16.56
N ALA A 90 -5.90 7.00 -17.81
CA ALA A 90 -5.65 5.77 -18.57
C ALA A 90 -4.16 5.57 -18.90
N HIS A 91 -3.41 6.65 -18.98
CA HIS A 91 -1.98 6.67 -19.24
C HIS A 91 -1.31 7.64 -18.27
N ALA A 92 -0.11 7.31 -17.84
CA ALA A 92 0.71 8.20 -17.03
C ALA A 92 1.76 8.86 -17.91
N ASP A 93 1.74 10.20 -17.97
CA ASP A 93 2.69 11.01 -18.73
C ASP A 93 3.70 11.67 -17.78
N PHE A 94 4.96 11.34 -17.98
CA PHE A 94 6.06 11.91 -17.22
C PHE A 94 6.84 12.88 -18.10
N ALA A 95 6.76 14.17 -17.78
CA ALA A 95 7.52 15.21 -18.46
C ALA A 95 8.93 15.30 -17.88
N PHE A 96 9.91 15.27 -18.78
CA PHE A 96 11.33 15.42 -18.46
C PHE A 96 11.90 16.66 -19.12
N HIS A 97 12.89 17.25 -18.49
CA HIS A 97 13.64 18.38 -19.01
C HIS A 97 15.13 18.18 -18.67
N ASP A 98 15.96 18.02 -19.69
CA ASP A 98 17.41 18.02 -19.52
C ASP A 98 17.89 19.46 -19.40
N LEU A 99 18.54 19.77 -18.28
CA LEU A 99 19.03 21.13 -18.01
C LEU A 99 20.35 21.43 -18.72
N ALA A 100 21.05 20.43 -19.27
CA ALA A 100 22.33 20.63 -19.95
C ALA A 100 22.13 21.16 -21.37
N ASP A 101 21.10 20.70 -22.07
CA ASP A 101 20.84 21.07 -23.48
C ASP A 101 19.44 21.65 -23.72
N ALA A 102 18.65 21.83 -22.64
CA ALA A 102 17.28 22.31 -22.64
C ALA A 102 16.29 21.39 -23.42
N THR A 103 16.66 20.12 -23.69
CA THR A 103 15.78 19.15 -24.33
C THR A 103 14.62 18.80 -23.43
N ARG A 104 13.43 18.67 -24.02
CA ARG A 104 12.21 18.24 -23.31
C ARG A 104 11.59 17.05 -24.00
N TRP A 105 11.16 16.07 -23.21
CA TRP A 105 10.41 14.91 -23.73
C TRP A 105 9.36 14.44 -22.72
N VAL A 106 8.45 13.61 -23.17
CA VAL A 106 7.43 12.97 -22.34
C VAL A 106 7.56 11.47 -22.50
N LEU A 107 7.59 10.76 -21.38
CA LEU A 107 7.45 9.31 -21.34
C LEU A 107 6.01 9.00 -20.98
N SER A 108 5.31 8.33 -21.89
CA SER A 108 3.94 7.84 -21.67
C SER A 108 3.96 6.34 -21.39
N VAL A 109 3.31 5.86 -20.32
CA VAL A 109 3.22 4.45 -19.93
C VAL A 109 1.79 4.07 -19.57
#